data_b7d564004ad4792a3ce15daa8ca5c811
#
_entry.id   b7d564004ad4792a3ce15daa8ca5c811
#
_cell.length_a   1.000
_cell.length_b   1.000
_cell.length_c   1.000
_cell.angle_alpha   90.00
_cell.angle_beta   90.00
_cell.angle_gamma   90.00
#
_symmetry.space_group_name_H-M   'P 1'
#
loop_
_entity.id
_entity.type
_entity.pdbx_description
1 polymer ?
#
loop_
_entity_poly.entity_id
_entity_poly.type
_entity_poly.pdbx_seq_one_letter_code
_entity_poly.pdbx_strand_id
1 'polypeptide(L)'
;MGIGDKIDINKGKLPYRGRGLENSVNIAACSIEEQRRFGLERLAAAFRIFSRRGFDLGVAGHISFRDPEFKDHFWLNPLGYHFKQMKVSDLVMMNFAGELAYGSVRAGDAAFCIHSEIYKAKENVNAIAHAHPMYGKTFSTLGKMLDPISQDSCAFYERTAIFADYDGVANGPDEGINIAK
;
A
#
# COMPACT_ATOMS: atom_id res chain seq x y z
N MET A 1 18.25 -14.97 -14.62
CA MET A 1 17.98 -13.52 -14.60
C MET A 1 16.63 -13.34 -13.94
N GLY A 2 16.57 -12.78 -12.73
CA GLY A 2 15.35 -12.58 -11.97
C GLY A 2 14.49 -11.45 -12.57
N ILE A 3 13.23 -11.34 -12.11
CA ILE A 3 12.35 -10.24 -12.52
C ILE A 3 12.96 -8.89 -12.15
N GLY A 4 13.62 -8.77 -10.99
CA GLY A 4 14.29 -7.56 -10.53
C GLY A 4 15.37 -7.04 -11.49
N ASP A 5 16.08 -7.95 -12.18
CA ASP A 5 17.11 -7.58 -13.15
C ASP A 5 16.53 -6.89 -14.41
N LYS A 6 15.22 -7.05 -14.66
CA LYS A 6 14.49 -6.47 -15.81
C LYS A 6 13.85 -5.13 -15.49
N ILE A 7 13.83 -4.73 -14.23
CA ILE A 7 13.13 -3.53 -13.78
C ILE A 7 14.12 -2.39 -13.59
N ASP A 8 13.92 -1.31 -14.35
CA ASP A 8 14.55 -0.01 -14.10
C ASP A 8 13.52 0.96 -13.53
N ILE A 9 13.60 1.20 -12.22
CA ILE A 9 12.69 2.10 -11.51
C ILE A 9 12.82 3.57 -11.94
N ASN A 10 13.90 3.91 -12.66
CA ASN A 10 14.14 5.27 -13.16
C ASN A 10 13.66 5.45 -14.60
N LYS A 11 13.28 4.36 -15.29
CA LYS A 11 12.79 4.41 -16.66
C LYS A 11 11.39 5.00 -16.72
N GLY A 12 11.12 5.72 -17.79
CA GLY A 12 9.85 6.40 -18.03
C GLY A 12 9.88 7.87 -17.60
N LYS A 13 9.28 8.71 -18.42
CA LYS A 13 9.03 10.12 -18.08
C LYS A 13 7.65 10.23 -17.48
N LEU A 14 7.54 10.94 -16.34
CA LEU A 14 6.22 11.21 -15.81
C LEU A 14 5.43 12.07 -16.79
N PRO A 15 4.24 11.63 -17.20
CA PRO A 15 3.42 12.37 -18.15
C PRO A 15 2.77 13.61 -17.54
N TYR A 16 3.07 13.91 -16.27
CA TYR A 16 2.46 15.02 -15.55
C TYR A 16 3.10 16.35 -15.95
N ARG A 17 2.33 17.18 -16.65
CA ARG A 17 2.62 18.59 -16.87
C ARG A 17 1.37 19.39 -16.51
N GLY A 18 1.36 20.03 -15.34
CA GLY A 18 0.32 21.00 -15.08
C GLY A 18 -0.18 21.08 -13.65
N ARG A 19 -0.80 22.20 -13.35
CA ARG A 19 -1.49 22.48 -12.09
C ARG A 19 -2.99 22.49 -12.39
N GLY A 20 -3.74 21.53 -11.85
CA GLY A 20 -5.19 21.48 -11.97
C GLY A 20 -5.75 20.12 -12.37
N LEU A 21 -7.05 19.93 -12.20
CA LEU A 21 -7.77 18.69 -12.49
C LEU A 21 -7.85 18.37 -14.00
N GLU A 22 -7.83 19.40 -14.82
CA GLU A 22 -7.85 19.33 -16.30
C GLU A 22 -6.59 18.69 -16.89
N ASN A 23 -5.52 18.57 -16.11
CA ASN A 23 -4.27 17.91 -16.48
C ASN A 23 -4.11 16.55 -15.78
N SER A 24 -5.21 15.88 -15.41
CA SER A 24 -5.15 14.52 -14.89
C SER A 24 -4.57 13.59 -15.95
N VAL A 25 -3.50 12.90 -15.57
CA VAL A 25 -2.86 11.93 -16.44
C VAL A 25 -3.76 10.71 -16.56
N ASN A 26 -4.10 10.32 -17.78
CA ASN A 26 -4.70 9.01 -18.01
C ASN A 26 -3.59 7.94 -17.91
N ILE A 27 -3.36 7.44 -16.72
CA ILE A 27 -2.31 6.45 -16.44
C ILE A 27 -2.50 5.17 -17.26
N ALA A 28 -3.73 4.77 -17.54
CA ALA A 28 -4.01 3.58 -18.35
C ALA A 28 -3.52 3.70 -19.81
N ALA A 29 -3.32 4.91 -20.29
CA ALA A 29 -2.78 5.18 -21.63
C ALA A 29 -1.24 5.29 -21.66
N CYS A 30 -0.58 5.20 -20.50
CA CYS A 30 0.87 5.28 -20.39
C CYS A 30 1.53 3.90 -20.62
N SER A 31 2.81 3.88 -20.97
CA SER A 31 3.59 2.65 -21.00
C SER A 31 3.67 1.99 -19.61
N ILE A 32 3.99 0.71 -19.57
CA ILE A 32 4.11 -0.03 -18.29
C ILE A 32 5.17 0.60 -17.39
N GLU A 33 6.30 1.03 -17.95
CA GLU A 33 7.37 1.69 -17.21
C GLU A 33 6.91 3.04 -16.62
N GLU A 34 6.14 3.80 -17.37
CA GLU A 34 5.57 5.07 -16.87
C GLU A 34 4.52 4.82 -15.79
N GLN A 35 3.66 3.81 -15.95
CA GLN A 35 2.70 3.40 -14.92
C GLN A 35 3.41 2.97 -13.64
N ARG A 36 4.45 2.13 -13.75
CA ARG A 36 5.25 1.68 -12.61
C ARG A 36 5.92 2.86 -11.91
N ARG A 37 6.63 3.70 -12.64
CA ARG A 37 7.30 4.87 -12.08
C ARG A 37 6.32 5.81 -11.38
N PHE A 38 5.18 6.08 -12.00
CA PHE A 38 4.12 6.88 -11.42
C PHE A 38 3.61 6.28 -10.09
N GLY A 39 3.37 4.97 -10.06
CA GLY A 39 2.95 4.24 -8.86
C GLY A 39 3.99 4.33 -7.74
N LEU A 40 5.27 4.10 -8.05
CA LEU A 40 6.36 4.15 -7.07
C LEU A 40 6.56 5.55 -6.48
N GLU A 41 6.49 6.61 -7.29
CA GLU A 41 6.61 7.98 -6.80
C GLU A 41 5.43 8.35 -5.88
N ARG A 42 4.22 7.91 -6.21
CA ARG A 42 3.04 8.10 -5.34
C ARG A 42 3.11 7.27 -4.08
N LEU A 43 3.61 6.04 -4.15
CA LEU A 43 3.81 5.20 -2.98
C LEU A 43 4.81 5.85 -2.00
N ALA A 44 5.95 6.33 -2.49
CA ALA A 44 6.92 7.06 -1.67
C ALA A 44 6.33 8.36 -1.09
N ALA A 45 5.51 9.08 -1.87
CA ALA A 45 4.81 10.27 -1.40
C ALA A 45 3.75 9.94 -0.33
N ALA A 46 3.01 8.82 -0.48
CA ALA A 46 2.02 8.37 0.49
C ALA A 46 2.65 8.10 1.85
N PHE A 47 3.78 7.40 1.93
CA PHE A 47 4.52 7.22 3.18
C PHE A 47 4.82 8.55 3.87
N ARG A 48 5.32 9.53 3.14
CA ARG A 48 5.65 10.85 3.70
C ARG A 48 4.42 11.64 4.13
N ILE A 49 3.31 11.52 3.40
CA ILE A 49 2.03 12.14 3.77
C ILE A 49 1.52 11.50 5.06
N PHE A 50 1.53 10.18 5.17
CA PHE A 50 1.14 9.45 6.38
C PHE A 50 1.97 9.88 7.58
N SER A 51 3.31 9.99 7.42
CA SER A 51 4.19 10.51 8.47
C SER A 51 3.85 11.93 8.89
N ARG A 52 3.62 12.84 7.93
CA ARG A 52 3.24 14.23 8.22
C ARG A 52 1.90 14.36 8.95
N ARG A 53 1.02 13.37 8.79
CA ARG A 53 -0.28 13.32 9.46
C ARG A 53 -0.25 12.56 10.79
N GLY A 54 0.91 12.07 11.22
CA GLY A 54 1.05 11.31 12.47
C GLY A 54 0.47 9.89 12.37
N PHE A 55 0.48 9.31 11.16
CA PHE A 55 0.00 7.95 10.92
C PHE A 55 1.13 6.92 10.97
N ASP A 56 2.32 7.33 11.36
CA ASP A 56 3.47 6.49 11.62
C ASP A 56 3.67 6.27 13.12
N LEU A 57 3.95 5.05 13.49
CA LEU A 57 4.28 4.69 14.87
C LEU A 57 5.54 3.83 14.84
N GLY A 58 6.70 4.47 15.05
CA GLY A 58 7.99 3.82 14.89
C GLY A 58 8.16 3.27 13.48
N VAL A 59 8.24 1.96 13.33
CA VAL A 59 8.33 1.25 12.04
C VAL A 59 7.06 0.46 11.71
N ALA A 60 6.00 0.66 12.49
CA ALA A 60 4.71 0.01 12.27
C ALA A 60 3.95 0.65 11.10
N GLY A 61 3.20 -0.17 10.40
CA GLY A 61 2.44 0.22 9.21
C GLY A 61 3.15 -0.14 7.92
N HIS A 62 2.35 -0.25 6.89
CA HIS A 62 2.83 -0.61 5.55
C HIS A 62 1.86 -0.09 4.49
N ILE A 63 2.40 0.31 3.36
CA ILE A 63 1.60 0.73 2.20
C ILE A 63 2.16 -0.02 1.00
N SER A 64 1.30 -0.52 0.14
CA SER A 64 1.72 -1.24 -1.05
C SER A 64 1.02 -0.77 -2.31
N PHE A 65 1.63 -1.10 -3.44
CA PHE A 65 1.14 -0.83 -4.77
C PHE A 65 1.38 -2.08 -5.64
N ARG A 66 0.32 -2.61 -6.28
CA ARG A 66 0.42 -3.75 -7.20
C ARG A 66 1.24 -3.35 -8.43
N ASP A 67 2.17 -4.20 -8.84
CA ASP A 67 2.93 -3.94 -10.07
C ASP A 67 2.01 -3.92 -11.30
N PRO A 68 2.15 -2.96 -12.22
CA PRO A 68 1.28 -2.87 -13.38
C PRO A 68 1.49 -4.00 -14.41
N GLU A 69 2.67 -4.62 -14.44
CA GLU A 69 3.04 -5.70 -15.35
C GLU A 69 2.89 -7.08 -14.70
N PHE A 70 3.51 -7.25 -13.54
CA PHE A 70 3.57 -8.52 -12.81
C PHE A 70 2.43 -8.58 -11.79
N LYS A 71 1.28 -9.11 -12.18
CA LYS A 71 0.04 -9.05 -11.38
C LYS A 71 0.09 -9.81 -10.06
N ASP A 72 1.03 -10.72 -9.92
CA ASP A 72 1.34 -11.48 -8.71
C ASP A 72 2.47 -10.85 -7.88
N HIS A 73 2.85 -9.60 -8.19
CA HIS A 73 3.88 -8.85 -7.48
C HIS A 73 3.34 -7.52 -6.97
N PHE A 74 3.90 -7.03 -5.89
CA PHE A 74 3.57 -5.71 -5.33
C PHE A 74 4.77 -5.06 -4.66
N TRP A 75 4.78 -3.74 -4.71
CA TRP A 75 5.79 -2.86 -4.13
C TRP A 75 5.35 -2.39 -2.75
N LEU A 76 6.28 -2.34 -1.80
CA LEU A 76 6.00 -1.88 -0.43
C LEU A 76 7.28 -1.40 0.27
N ASN A 77 7.16 -0.97 1.52
CA ASN A 77 8.29 -0.59 2.36
C ASN A 77 9.06 -1.82 2.86
N PRO A 78 10.39 -1.74 2.92
CA PRO A 78 11.21 -2.75 3.61
C PRO A 78 10.97 -2.70 5.12
N LEU A 79 11.25 -3.80 5.81
CA LEU A 79 11.19 -3.88 7.26
C LEU A 79 12.19 -2.90 7.90
N GLY A 80 11.76 -2.20 8.94
CA GLY A 80 12.62 -1.31 9.74
C GLY A 80 12.78 0.12 9.19
N TYR A 81 12.14 0.44 8.07
CA TYR A 81 12.19 1.79 7.51
C TYR A 81 11.02 2.64 8.00
N HIS A 82 11.34 3.78 8.59
CA HIS A 82 10.34 4.75 9.03
C HIS A 82 9.73 5.48 7.82
N PHE A 83 8.41 5.69 7.84
CA PHE A 83 7.65 6.33 6.74
C PHE A 83 8.23 7.67 6.28
N LYS A 84 8.71 8.49 7.21
CA LYS A 84 9.31 9.81 6.93
C LYS A 84 10.53 9.73 6.01
N GLN A 85 11.28 8.64 6.03
CA GLN A 85 12.53 8.47 5.31
C GLN A 85 12.35 7.86 3.93
N MET A 86 11.19 7.26 3.64
CA MET A 86 10.95 6.51 2.41
C MET A 86 11.21 7.32 1.14
N LYS A 87 11.95 6.71 0.24
CA LYS A 87 12.22 7.16 -1.13
C LYS A 87 11.83 6.08 -2.11
N VAL A 88 11.71 6.40 -3.38
CA VAL A 88 11.45 5.41 -4.44
C VAL A 88 12.54 4.32 -4.46
N SER A 89 13.80 4.69 -4.26
CA SER A 89 14.93 3.75 -4.22
C SER A 89 14.93 2.77 -3.05
N ASP A 90 14.14 3.04 -2.02
CA ASP A 90 14.07 2.20 -0.82
C ASP A 90 12.95 1.15 -0.94
N LEU A 91 12.04 1.33 -1.92
CA LEU A 91 10.92 0.41 -2.12
C LEU A 91 11.40 -0.96 -2.57
N VAL A 92 10.73 -1.98 -2.13
CA VAL A 92 11.01 -3.37 -2.47
C VAL A 92 9.82 -4.01 -3.17
N MET A 93 10.05 -5.01 -4.00
CA MET A 93 8.99 -5.78 -4.65
C MET A 93 9.03 -7.23 -4.19
N MET A 94 7.87 -7.74 -3.80
CA MET A 94 7.67 -9.14 -3.43
C MET A 94 6.62 -9.78 -4.32
N ASN A 95 6.76 -11.08 -4.56
CA ASN A 95 5.70 -11.86 -5.22
C ASN A 95 4.75 -12.48 -4.17
N PHE A 96 3.64 -13.07 -4.62
CA PHE A 96 2.66 -13.71 -3.74
C PHE A 96 3.17 -15.00 -3.06
N ALA A 97 4.33 -15.51 -3.44
CA ALA A 97 5.01 -16.61 -2.77
C ALA A 97 5.92 -16.13 -1.61
N GLY A 98 6.06 -14.80 -1.42
CA GLY A 98 6.89 -14.20 -0.39
C GLY A 98 8.36 -14.07 -0.77
N GLU A 99 8.69 -14.22 -2.04
CA GLU A 99 10.04 -14.05 -2.55
C GLU A 99 10.31 -12.57 -2.86
N LEU A 100 11.51 -12.12 -2.51
CA LEU A 100 11.98 -10.77 -2.84
C LEU A 100 12.40 -10.73 -4.31
N ALA A 101 11.63 -10.02 -5.13
CA ALA A 101 11.88 -9.87 -6.56
C ALA A 101 12.74 -8.64 -6.90
N TYR A 102 12.68 -7.59 -6.06
CA TYR A 102 13.49 -6.38 -6.19
C TYR A 102 13.82 -5.78 -4.82
N GLY A 103 15.03 -5.26 -4.66
CA GLY A 103 15.52 -4.65 -3.42
C GLY A 103 16.45 -5.58 -2.63
N SER A 104 16.84 -5.16 -1.42
CA SER A 104 17.83 -5.87 -0.60
C SER A 104 17.30 -6.32 0.77
N VAL A 105 16.19 -5.76 1.23
CA VAL A 105 15.58 -6.06 2.53
C VAL A 105 14.13 -6.41 2.34
N ARG A 106 13.69 -7.56 2.82
CA ARG A 106 12.27 -7.97 2.73
C ARG A 106 11.36 -7.03 3.53
N ALA A 107 10.10 -6.99 3.16
CA ALA A 107 9.06 -6.39 3.98
C ALA A 107 8.81 -7.23 5.24
N GLY A 108 8.12 -6.66 6.23
CA GLY A 108 7.68 -7.38 7.41
C GLY A 108 6.65 -8.46 7.07
N ASP A 109 6.65 -9.56 7.83
CA ASP A 109 5.77 -10.70 7.55
C ASP A 109 4.28 -10.33 7.64
N ALA A 110 3.89 -9.51 8.61
CA ALA A 110 2.51 -9.02 8.72
C ALA A 110 2.08 -8.22 7.47
N ALA A 111 2.96 -7.35 6.94
CA ALA A 111 2.70 -6.61 5.72
C ALA A 111 2.51 -7.53 4.52
N PHE A 112 3.37 -8.53 4.40
CA PHE A 112 3.29 -9.52 3.34
C PHE A 112 2.00 -10.35 3.45
N CYS A 113 1.74 -10.98 4.61
CA CYS A 113 0.61 -11.88 4.81
C CYS A 113 -0.74 -11.18 4.54
N ILE A 114 -0.93 -9.97 5.02
CA ILE A 114 -2.18 -9.22 4.82
C ILE A 114 -2.32 -8.77 3.36
N HIS A 115 -1.30 -8.10 2.82
CA HIS A 115 -1.43 -7.50 1.49
C HIS A 115 -1.48 -8.54 0.36
N SER A 116 -0.69 -9.62 0.45
CA SER A 116 -0.71 -10.67 -0.57
C SER A 116 -2.08 -11.34 -0.67
N GLU A 117 -2.74 -11.64 0.46
CA GLU A 117 -4.03 -12.29 0.46
C GLU A 117 -5.15 -11.36 -0.04
N ILE A 118 -5.11 -10.08 0.32
CA ILE A 118 -6.05 -9.09 -0.23
C ILE A 118 -5.86 -8.96 -1.75
N TYR A 119 -4.63 -8.90 -2.23
CA TYR A 119 -4.37 -8.83 -3.67
C TYR A 119 -4.79 -10.09 -4.42
N LYS A 120 -4.63 -11.28 -3.84
CA LYS A 120 -5.12 -12.55 -4.42
C LYS A 120 -6.64 -12.55 -4.52
N ALA A 121 -7.34 -12.08 -3.48
CA ALA A 121 -8.79 -12.10 -3.41
C ALA A 121 -9.47 -10.99 -4.22
N LYS A 122 -8.81 -9.84 -4.42
CA LYS A 122 -9.39 -8.64 -5.03
C LYS A 122 -8.51 -8.14 -6.19
N GLU A 123 -8.77 -8.62 -7.40
CA GLU A 123 -7.98 -8.25 -8.59
C GLU A 123 -8.03 -6.76 -8.95
N ASN A 124 -9.14 -6.09 -8.59
CA ASN A 124 -9.34 -4.66 -8.85
C ASN A 124 -8.65 -3.74 -7.80
N VAL A 125 -8.09 -4.29 -6.73
CA VAL A 125 -7.32 -3.53 -5.73
C VAL A 125 -5.90 -3.34 -6.24
N ASN A 126 -5.48 -2.09 -6.39
CA ASN A 126 -4.15 -1.74 -6.88
C ASN A 126 -3.24 -1.12 -5.80
N ALA A 127 -3.81 -0.69 -4.67
CA ALA A 127 -3.03 -0.17 -3.54
C ALA A 127 -3.72 -0.52 -2.22
N ILE A 128 -2.92 -0.79 -1.20
CA ILE A 128 -3.39 -1.10 0.15
C ILE A 128 -2.56 -0.26 1.13
N ALA A 129 -3.20 0.30 2.14
CA ALA A 129 -2.53 1.03 3.20
C ALA A 129 -2.98 0.51 4.56
N HIS A 130 -2.01 0.24 5.43
CA HIS A 130 -2.20 -0.08 6.83
C HIS A 130 -1.40 0.88 7.70
N ALA A 131 -2.04 1.47 8.70
CA ALA A 131 -1.41 2.40 9.61
C ALA A 131 -2.07 2.35 10.99
N HIS A 132 -1.36 2.88 12.01
CA HIS A 132 -1.81 2.91 13.40
C HIS A 132 -2.03 4.35 13.91
N PRO A 133 -2.88 5.19 13.26
CA PRO A 133 -3.11 6.54 13.73
C PRO A 133 -3.80 6.54 15.08
N MET A 134 -3.42 7.47 15.96
CA MET A 134 -3.91 7.51 17.33
C MET A 134 -5.45 7.46 17.43
N TYR A 135 -6.12 8.31 16.69
CA TYR A 135 -7.60 8.34 16.70
C TYR A 135 -8.23 7.10 16.07
N GLY A 136 -7.65 6.58 14.98
CA GLY A 136 -8.14 5.36 14.32
C GLY A 136 -8.07 4.15 15.25
N LYS A 137 -6.90 3.89 15.86
CA LYS A 137 -6.75 2.77 16.80
C LYS A 137 -7.59 2.95 18.08
N THR A 138 -7.76 4.20 18.56
CA THR A 138 -8.63 4.46 19.71
C THR A 138 -10.10 4.20 19.37
N PHE A 139 -10.55 4.64 18.18
CA PHE A 139 -11.91 4.38 17.73
C PHE A 139 -12.18 2.89 17.50
N SER A 140 -11.21 2.15 16.96
CA SER A 140 -11.36 0.72 16.71
C SER A 140 -11.63 -0.10 17.98
N THR A 141 -11.16 0.37 19.16
CA THR A 141 -11.43 -0.33 20.43
C THR A 141 -12.90 -0.30 20.84
N LEU A 142 -13.71 0.57 20.23
CA LEU A 142 -15.15 0.63 20.48
C LEU A 142 -15.93 -0.48 19.76
N GLY A 143 -15.32 -1.17 18.79
CA GLY A 143 -15.99 -2.20 18.01
C GLY A 143 -17.22 -1.70 17.25
N LYS A 144 -17.24 -0.43 16.82
CA LYS A 144 -18.38 0.21 16.17
C LYS A 144 -18.03 0.74 14.80
N MET A 145 -19.03 0.71 13.91
CA MET A 145 -18.97 1.39 12.63
C MET A 145 -18.94 2.91 12.82
N LEU A 146 -18.34 3.62 11.87
CA LEU A 146 -18.36 5.08 11.85
C LEU A 146 -19.74 5.55 11.41
N ASP A 147 -20.47 6.21 12.32
CA ASP A 147 -21.78 6.77 12.04
C ASP A 147 -21.69 7.99 11.12
N PRO A 148 -22.61 8.17 10.14
CA PRO A 148 -22.61 9.29 9.19
C PRO A 148 -23.20 10.57 9.82
N ILE A 149 -22.60 11.05 10.93
CA ILE A 149 -23.09 12.19 11.72
C ILE A 149 -22.42 13.52 11.37
N SER A 150 -21.41 13.48 10.49
CA SER A 150 -20.73 14.69 10.01
C SER A 150 -20.42 14.55 8.53
N GLN A 151 -20.14 15.67 7.86
CA GLN A 151 -19.74 15.66 6.45
C GLN A 151 -18.51 14.76 6.22
N ASP A 152 -17.55 14.79 7.13
CA ASP A 152 -16.32 13.99 7.03
C ASP A 152 -16.62 12.49 7.20
N SER A 153 -17.47 12.11 8.16
CA SER A 153 -17.84 10.71 8.36
C SER A 153 -18.74 10.18 7.23
N CYS A 154 -19.58 11.02 6.63
CA CYS A 154 -20.41 10.66 5.48
C CYS A 154 -19.57 10.24 4.25
N ALA A 155 -18.34 10.73 4.12
CA ALA A 155 -17.44 10.30 3.04
C ALA A 155 -17.10 8.80 3.10
N PHE A 156 -17.25 8.17 4.25
CA PHE A 156 -16.99 6.75 4.51
C PHE A 156 -18.26 5.91 4.65
N TYR A 157 -19.44 6.50 4.44
CA TYR A 157 -20.72 5.78 4.52
C TYR A 157 -20.73 4.58 3.56
N GLU A 158 -21.12 3.42 4.06
CA GLU A 158 -21.09 2.13 3.33
C GLU A 158 -19.69 1.73 2.79
N ARG A 159 -18.62 2.35 3.28
CA ARG A 159 -17.23 2.08 2.86
C ARG A 159 -16.34 1.64 4.01
N THR A 160 -16.92 1.37 5.17
CA THR A 160 -16.21 0.88 6.35
C THR A 160 -16.68 -0.52 6.69
N ALA A 161 -15.79 -1.31 7.26
CA ALA A 161 -16.10 -2.62 7.81
C ALA A 161 -15.39 -2.78 9.16
N ILE A 162 -15.90 -3.66 10.00
CA ILE A 162 -15.26 -4.08 11.25
C ILE A 162 -14.73 -5.49 11.04
N PHE A 163 -13.43 -5.68 11.27
CA PHE A 163 -12.84 -6.98 11.40
C PHE A 163 -12.86 -7.37 12.88
N ALA A 164 -13.79 -8.25 13.25
CA ALA A 164 -14.04 -8.61 14.65
C ALA A 164 -13.21 -9.82 15.11
N ASP A 165 -12.73 -10.65 14.19
CA ASP A 165 -12.05 -11.91 14.46
C ASP A 165 -10.51 -11.72 14.59
N TYR A 166 -10.09 -10.65 15.27
CA TYR A 166 -8.68 -10.36 15.48
C TYR A 166 -8.03 -11.37 16.43
N ASP A 167 -7.03 -12.09 15.92
CA ASP A 167 -6.32 -13.15 16.65
C ASP A 167 -4.84 -12.83 16.92
N GLY A 168 -4.48 -11.57 16.86
CA GLY A 168 -3.11 -11.10 17.12
C GLY A 168 -2.40 -10.54 15.90
N VAL A 169 -1.07 -10.51 15.96
CA VAL A 169 -0.25 -10.05 14.83
C VAL A 169 -0.23 -11.11 13.74
N ALA A 170 -0.53 -10.73 12.51
CA ALA A 170 -0.50 -11.63 11.36
C ALA A 170 0.89 -12.26 11.16
N ASN A 171 1.01 -13.54 11.51
CA ASN A 171 2.21 -14.35 11.34
C ASN A 171 2.04 -15.40 10.22
N GLY A 172 0.88 -15.44 9.59
CA GLY A 172 0.51 -16.37 8.53
C GLY A 172 -0.60 -15.82 7.64
N PRO A 173 -1.00 -16.56 6.59
CA PRO A 173 -1.97 -16.10 5.61
C PRO A 173 -3.42 -16.01 6.15
N ASP A 174 -3.75 -16.73 7.22
CA ASP A 174 -5.13 -16.89 7.69
C ASP A 174 -5.80 -15.55 8.03
N GLU A 175 -5.10 -14.66 8.73
CA GLU A 175 -5.63 -13.33 9.05
C GLU A 175 -5.80 -12.48 7.77
N GLY A 176 -4.84 -12.54 6.85
CA GLY A 176 -4.94 -11.89 5.55
C GLY A 176 -6.15 -12.38 4.74
N ILE A 177 -6.39 -13.69 4.73
CA ILE A 177 -7.55 -14.32 4.09
C ILE A 177 -8.85 -13.84 4.74
N ASN A 178 -8.89 -13.76 6.06
CA ASN A 178 -10.07 -13.31 6.80
C ASN A 178 -10.38 -11.82 6.56
N ILE A 179 -9.36 -10.99 6.53
CA ILE A 179 -9.49 -9.56 6.20
C ILE A 179 -9.95 -9.35 4.75
N ALA A 180 -9.57 -10.24 3.84
CA ALA A 180 -9.88 -10.12 2.42
C ALA A 180 -11.34 -10.52 2.06
N LYS A 181 -12.06 -11.16 2.96
CA LYS A 181 -13.49 -11.53 2.79
C LYS A 181 -14.38 -10.31 2.77
#